data_de4d9c6d980a553ed8b6f7075c1c3f59
#
_entry.id   de4d9c6d980a553ed8b6f7075c1c3f59
#
_cell.length_a   1.000
_cell.length_b   1.000
_cell.length_c   1.000
_cell.angle_alpha   90.00
_cell.angle_beta   90.00
_cell.angle_gamma   90.00
#
_symmetry.space_group_name_H-M   'P 1'
#
loop_
_entity.id
_entity.type
_entity.pdbx_description
1 polymer ?
#
loop_
_entity_poly.entity_id
_entity_poly.type
_entity_poly.pdbx_seq_one_letter_code
_entity_poly.pdbx_strand_id
1 'polypeptide(L)'
;EQKSFVSENNVLRILDLGCGTGGDILGLLNYIEDNLDNIQLIKILAIDGNHYALRVLEKILEAYKSKTRLQIEYTIGPVFIESEDDLNLISEVVSAKFDIIMSCKAICELASKKRLAGKPYKNTAQMLSKKLSPNGIMLIEDVTVKNNGEFIPVTLNTELNEFIKENPNFVTLLPMSCKRNGNKCSKGCFFKEEIKVKHSRKDNDISKIVYRFISHRQVLNIFESSNVVSNIQCKIN
;
A
#
# COMPACT_ATOMS: atom_id res chain seq x y z
N GLU A 1 -19.05 -18.30 9.61
CA GLU A 1 -19.30 -16.99 8.98
C GLU A 1 -17.97 -16.26 8.86
N GLN A 2 -17.41 -16.22 7.64
CA GLN A 2 -16.29 -15.34 7.34
C GLN A 2 -16.79 -13.90 7.50
N LYS A 3 -16.38 -13.23 8.58
CA LYS A 3 -16.56 -11.78 8.68
C LYS A 3 -15.77 -11.15 7.55
N SER A 4 -16.48 -10.71 6.52
CA SER A 4 -15.87 -10.07 5.36
C SER A 4 -15.12 -8.81 5.81
N PHE A 5 -13.93 -8.65 5.31
CA PHE A 5 -13.05 -7.48 5.49
C PHE A 5 -13.63 -6.22 4.85
N VAL A 6 -14.83 -6.25 4.34
CA VAL A 6 -15.40 -5.28 3.43
C VAL A 6 -16.35 -4.33 4.14
N SER A 7 -16.29 -3.09 3.68
CA SER A 7 -17.18 -2.01 4.09
C SER A 7 -18.67 -2.41 4.02
N GLU A 8 -19.46 -1.82 4.86
CA GLU A 8 -20.91 -1.87 4.77
C GLU A 8 -21.35 -1.55 3.34
N ASN A 9 -22.21 -2.35 2.74
CA ASN A 9 -22.84 -2.20 1.42
C ASN A 9 -22.05 -2.69 0.17
N ASN A 10 -21.16 -3.66 0.27
CA ASN A 10 -20.47 -4.25 -0.90
C ASN A 10 -19.67 -3.24 -1.74
N VAL A 11 -19.29 -2.10 -1.16
CA VAL A 11 -18.49 -1.05 -1.78
C VAL A 11 -17.08 -1.07 -1.21
N LEU A 12 -16.08 -1.11 -2.06
CA LEU A 12 -14.67 -1.02 -1.68
C LEU A 12 -14.08 0.31 -2.17
N ARG A 13 -13.49 1.09 -1.27
CA ARG A 13 -12.83 2.36 -1.58
C ARG A 13 -11.32 2.20 -1.53
N ILE A 14 -10.66 2.55 -2.62
CA ILE A 14 -9.21 2.40 -2.81
C ILE A 14 -8.60 3.79 -3.04
N LEU A 15 -7.54 4.10 -2.32
CA LEU A 15 -6.63 5.22 -2.60
C LEU A 15 -5.28 4.65 -3.00
N ASP A 16 -4.77 5.09 -4.15
CA ASP A 16 -3.42 4.76 -4.60
C ASP A 16 -2.59 6.03 -4.79
N LEU A 17 -1.55 6.20 -3.97
CA LEU A 17 -0.63 7.33 -3.98
C LEU A 17 0.65 6.95 -4.72
N GLY A 18 0.89 7.62 -5.85
CA GLY A 18 1.99 7.30 -6.77
C GLY A 18 1.64 6.12 -7.67
N CYS A 19 0.39 6.09 -8.16
CA CYS A 19 -0.19 4.97 -8.89
C CYS A 19 0.46 4.69 -10.26
N GLY A 20 1.25 5.61 -10.79
CA GLY A 20 1.89 5.47 -12.10
C GLY A 20 0.88 5.09 -13.20
N THR A 21 1.16 3.99 -13.91
CA THR A 21 0.25 3.44 -14.94
C THR A 21 -0.80 2.47 -14.37
N GLY A 22 -0.87 2.30 -13.04
CA GLY A 22 -1.90 1.51 -12.35
C GLY A 22 -1.69 0.00 -12.35
N GLY A 23 -0.45 -0.47 -12.40
CA GLY A 23 -0.16 -1.90 -12.33
C GLY A 23 -0.66 -2.55 -11.04
N ASP A 24 -0.50 -1.88 -9.94
CA ASP A 24 -0.93 -2.28 -8.59
C ASP A 24 -2.45 -2.27 -8.47
N ILE A 25 -3.11 -1.24 -8.99
CA ILE A 25 -4.58 -1.16 -9.07
C ILE A 25 -5.11 -2.35 -9.88
N LEU A 26 -4.53 -2.61 -11.05
CA LEU A 26 -4.98 -3.69 -11.91
C LEU A 26 -4.78 -5.07 -11.25
N GLY A 27 -3.64 -5.27 -10.59
CA GLY A 27 -3.38 -6.48 -9.82
C GLY A 27 -4.39 -6.69 -8.70
N LEU A 28 -4.73 -5.61 -7.97
CA LEU A 28 -5.74 -5.65 -6.91
C LEU A 28 -7.15 -5.90 -7.46
N LEU A 29 -7.53 -5.28 -8.58
CA LEU A 29 -8.82 -5.49 -9.22
C LEU A 29 -9.01 -6.94 -9.65
N ASN A 30 -7.99 -7.54 -10.29
CA ASN A 30 -8.02 -8.96 -10.66
C ASN A 30 -8.18 -9.86 -9.43
N TYR A 31 -7.42 -9.58 -8.36
CA TYR A 31 -7.55 -10.34 -7.13
C TYR A 31 -8.96 -10.26 -6.51
N ILE A 32 -9.55 -9.07 -6.50
CA ILE A 32 -10.93 -8.86 -6.00
C ILE A 32 -11.93 -9.63 -6.86
N GLU A 33 -11.80 -9.55 -8.18
CA GLU A 33 -12.69 -10.23 -9.13
C GLU A 33 -12.67 -11.75 -8.93
N ASP A 34 -11.48 -12.31 -8.73
CA ASP A 34 -11.29 -13.76 -8.59
C ASP A 34 -11.64 -14.31 -7.20
N ASN A 35 -11.61 -13.47 -6.14
CA ASN A 35 -11.64 -13.97 -4.77
C ASN A 35 -12.71 -13.35 -3.86
N LEU A 36 -13.36 -12.26 -4.25
CA LEU A 36 -14.29 -11.51 -3.40
C LEU A 36 -15.65 -11.29 -4.08
N ASP A 37 -16.48 -12.34 -4.10
CA ASP A 37 -17.79 -12.32 -4.76
C ASP A 37 -18.77 -11.28 -4.19
N ASN A 38 -18.60 -10.90 -2.94
CA ASN A 38 -19.47 -9.94 -2.25
C ASN A 38 -19.18 -8.48 -2.62
N ILE A 39 -18.08 -8.18 -3.33
CA ILE A 39 -17.78 -6.83 -3.82
C ILE A 39 -18.49 -6.62 -5.15
N GLN A 40 -19.26 -5.53 -5.21
CA GLN A 40 -20.00 -5.12 -6.43
C GLN A 40 -19.51 -3.79 -6.98
N LEU A 41 -19.18 -2.84 -6.12
CA LEU A 41 -18.73 -1.51 -6.51
C LEU A 41 -17.34 -1.21 -5.93
N ILE A 42 -16.44 -0.77 -6.80
CA ILE A 42 -15.11 -0.29 -6.42
C ILE A 42 -15.00 1.20 -6.76
N LYS A 43 -14.59 2.00 -5.78
CA LYS A 43 -14.31 3.42 -5.95
C LYS A 43 -12.82 3.67 -5.78
N ILE A 44 -12.17 4.18 -6.82
CA ILE A 44 -10.73 4.38 -6.87
C ILE A 44 -10.42 5.87 -6.89
N LEU A 45 -9.53 6.32 -6.02
CA LEU A 45 -8.81 7.57 -6.13
C LEU A 45 -7.34 7.27 -6.43
N ALA A 46 -6.92 7.56 -7.65
CA ALA A 46 -5.57 7.33 -8.13
C ALA A 46 -4.83 8.67 -8.25
N ILE A 47 -3.72 8.82 -7.56
CA ILE A 47 -2.95 10.07 -7.49
C ILE A 47 -1.53 9.83 -7.99
N ASP A 48 -1.09 10.64 -8.96
CA ASP A 48 0.29 10.64 -9.47
C ASP A 48 0.65 12.00 -10.07
N GLY A 49 1.93 12.37 -10.04
CA GLY A 49 2.42 13.59 -10.68
C GLY A 49 2.64 13.45 -12.19
N ASN A 50 2.70 12.23 -12.71
CA ASN A 50 2.97 11.96 -14.11
C ASN A 50 1.66 11.84 -14.91
N HIS A 51 1.23 12.94 -15.52
CA HIS A 51 -0.02 12.97 -16.31
C HIS A 51 -0.01 12.03 -17.54
N TYR A 52 1.15 11.67 -18.08
CA TYR A 52 1.21 10.66 -19.15
C TYR A 52 0.91 9.26 -18.61
N ALA A 53 1.45 8.92 -17.44
CA ALA A 53 1.13 7.67 -16.77
C ALA A 53 -0.36 7.59 -16.42
N LEU A 54 -0.95 8.69 -15.91
CA LEU A 54 -2.37 8.77 -15.59
C LEU A 54 -3.28 8.60 -16.83
N ARG A 55 -2.88 9.10 -18.00
CA ARG A 55 -3.61 8.85 -19.25
C ARG A 55 -3.58 7.37 -19.68
N VAL A 56 -2.47 6.68 -19.40
CA VAL A 56 -2.37 5.23 -19.64
C VAL A 56 -3.27 4.48 -18.66
N LEU A 57 -3.22 4.84 -17.37
CA LEU A 57 -4.11 4.27 -16.34
C LEU A 57 -5.58 4.41 -16.73
N GLU A 58 -6.01 5.61 -17.16
CA GLU A 58 -7.39 5.85 -17.57
C GLU A 58 -7.84 4.89 -18.68
N LYS A 59 -7.03 4.74 -19.73
CA LYS A 59 -7.32 3.78 -20.82
C LYS A 59 -7.38 2.33 -20.34
N ILE A 60 -6.50 1.96 -19.39
CA ILE A 60 -6.50 0.62 -18.80
C ILE A 60 -7.78 0.38 -18.01
N LEU A 61 -8.17 1.35 -17.17
CA LEU A 61 -9.39 1.25 -16.36
C LEU A 61 -10.66 1.18 -17.24
N GLU A 62 -10.76 1.99 -18.30
CA GLU A 62 -11.89 1.91 -19.23
C GLU A 62 -11.93 0.56 -19.97
N ALA A 63 -10.79 0.05 -20.40
CA ALA A 63 -10.72 -1.28 -21.02
C ALA A 63 -11.06 -2.42 -20.03
N TYR A 64 -10.69 -2.26 -18.76
CA TYR A 64 -11.02 -3.23 -17.71
C TYR A 64 -12.51 -3.20 -17.39
N LYS A 65 -13.11 -2.01 -17.21
CA LYS A 65 -14.55 -1.83 -16.97
C LYS A 65 -15.43 -2.54 -17.99
N SER A 66 -15.00 -2.59 -19.26
CA SER A 66 -15.76 -3.24 -20.30
C SER A 66 -15.78 -4.78 -20.25
N LYS A 67 -14.95 -5.39 -19.40
CA LYS A 67 -14.71 -6.85 -19.34
C LYS A 67 -14.99 -7.48 -17.98
N THR A 68 -15.07 -6.66 -16.93
CA THR A 68 -15.25 -7.12 -15.56
C THR A 68 -16.71 -7.15 -15.14
N ARG A 69 -17.05 -8.01 -14.15
CA ARG A 69 -18.34 -7.99 -13.46
C ARG A 69 -18.47 -6.85 -12.45
N LEU A 70 -17.35 -6.22 -12.09
CA LEU A 70 -17.28 -5.18 -11.07
C LEU A 70 -17.75 -3.85 -11.63
N GLN A 71 -18.56 -3.14 -10.90
CA GLN A 71 -18.82 -1.73 -11.16
C GLN A 71 -17.61 -0.92 -10.65
N ILE A 72 -16.97 -0.14 -11.54
CA ILE A 72 -15.79 0.66 -11.19
C ILE A 72 -16.06 2.12 -11.43
N GLU A 73 -15.95 2.92 -10.37
CA GLU A 73 -15.91 4.37 -10.39
C GLU A 73 -14.50 4.82 -10.04
N TYR A 74 -13.92 5.72 -10.81
CA TYR A 74 -12.58 6.22 -10.50
C TYR A 74 -12.46 7.73 -10.67
N THR A 75 -11.58 8.30 -9.88
CA THR A 75 -11.11 9.69 -9.97
C THR A 75 -9.60 9.67 -10.12
N ILE A 76 -9.08 10.41 -11.09
CA ILE A 76 -7.65 10.56 -11.34
C ILE A 76 -7.23 11.94 -10.87
N GLY A 77 -6.30 11.99 -9.92
CA GLY A 77 -5.73 13.21 -9.35
C GLY A 77 -4.32 13.47 -9.88
N PRO A 78 -4.14 14.39 -10.85
CA PRO A 78 -2.80 14.78 -11.30
C PRO A 78 -2.15 15.72 -10.27
N VAL A 79 -1.58 15.16 -9.22
CA VAL A 79 -0.93 15.92 -8.14
C VAL A 79 0.57 15.64 -8.14
N PHE A 80 1.33 16.70 -8.36
CA PHE A 80 2.76 16.66 -8.33
C PHE A 80 3.26 17.00 -6.92
N ILE A 81 3.77 16.00 -6.21
CA ILE A 81 4.25 16.15 -4.84
C ILE A 81 5.69 16.66 -4.88
N GLU A 82 5.92 17.88 -4.40
CA GLU A 82 7.23 18.51 -4.29
C GLU A 82 7.69 18.69 -2.83
N SER A 83 6.74 18.61 -1.90
CA SER A 83 6.96 18.83 -0.48
C SER A 83 6.00 18.02 0.41
N GLU A 84 6.25 18.04 1.71
CA GLU A 84 5.32 17.49 2.69
C GLU A 84 3.99 18.26 2.75
N ASP A 85 3.99 19.54 2.41
CA ASP A 85 2.76 20.36 2.39
C ASP A 85 1.80 19.85 1.31
N ASP A 86 2.32 19.38 0.17
CA ASP A 86 1.46 18.79 -0.87
C ASP A 86 0.79 17.48 -0.38
N LEU A 87 1.49 16.67 0.41
CA LEU A 87 0.89 15.50 1.05
C LEU A 87 -0.20 15.88 2.05
N ASN A 88 0.03 16.93 2.83
CA ASN A 88 -0.95 17.43 3.78
C ASN A 88 -2.18 17.98 3.06
N LEU A 89 -1.99 18.74 1.98
CA LEU A 89 -3.06 19.25 1.15
C LEU A 89 -3.94 18.14 0.57
N ILE A 90 -3.34 17.03 0.07
CA ILE A 90 -4.09 15.84 -0.37
C ILE A 90 -4.98 15.34 0.78
N SER A 91 -4.41 15.26 1.98
CA SER A 91 -5.16 14.82 3.15
C SER A 91 -6.29 15.77 3.54
N GLU A 92 -6.17 17.05 3.31
CA GLU A 92 -7.21 18.04 3.64
C GLU A 92 -8.35 18.03 2.62
N VAL A 93 -8.01 18.00 1.34
CA VAL A 93 -8.98 18.04 0.23
C VAL A 93 -9.79 16.76 0.12
N VAL A 94 -9.16 15.61 0.35
CA VAL A 94 -9.84 14.32 0.27
C VAL A 94 -10.64 14.07 1.55
N SER A 95 -11.96 14.24 1.51
CA SER A 95 -12.85 14.01 2.66
C SER A 95 -13.16 12.54 2.93
N ALA A 96 -13.09 11.68 1.92
CA ALA A 96 -13.44 10.27 2.02
C ALA A 96 -12.45 9.46 2.87
N LYS A 97 -12.96 8.36 3.45
CA LYS A 97 -12.15 7.28 4.02
C LYS A 97 -12.05 6.13 3.05
N PHE A 98 -10.93 5.39 3.11
CA PHE A 98 -10.62 4.31 2.19
C PHE A 98 -10.42 3.00 2.93
N ASP A 99 -10.88 1.93 2.34
CA ASP A 99 -10.77 0.58 2.87
C ASP A 99 -9.41 -0.03 2.53
N ILE A 100 -8.86 0.37 1.38
CA ILE A 100 -7.49 0.05 0.98
C ILE A 100 -6.78 1.34 0.60
N ILE A 101 -5.61 1.55 1.19
CA ILE A 101 -4.69 2.62 0.80
C ILE A 101 -3.39 1.97 0.35
N MET A 102 -2.89 2.35 -0.82
CA MET A 102 -1.64 1.84 -1.37
C MET A 102 -0.67 2.97 -1.68
N SER A 103 0.61 2.68 -1.53
CA SER A 103 1.70 3.46 -2.12
C SER A 103 2.83 2.49 -2.45
N CYS A 104 2.99 2.22 -3.76
CA CYS A 104 3.91 1.21 -4.26
C CYS A 104 5.01 1.86 -5.10
N LYS A 105 6.28 1.74 -4.63
CA LYS A 105 7.50 2.25 -5.30
C LYS A 105 7.53 3.76 -5.55
N ALA A 106 6.69 4.53 -4.85
CA ALA A 106 6.57 5.97 -5.02
C ALA A 106 7.38 6.76 -3.99
N ILE A 107 7.37 6.32 -2.72
CA ILE A 107 7.98 7.08 -1.63
C ILE A 107 9.49 7.18 -1.79
N CYS A 108 10.17 6.12 -2.23
CA CYS A 108 11.61 6.17 -2.50
C CYS A 108 11.97 7.17 -3.60
N GLU A 109 11.13 7.34 -4.62
CA GLU A 109 11.36 8.34 -5.66
C GLU A 109 11.23 9.77 -5.12
N LEU A 110 10.20 10.03 -4.32
CA LEU A 110 9.99 11.33 -3.69
C LEU A 110 11.15 11.66 -2.74
N ALA A 111 11.60 10.70 -1.96
CA ALA A 111 12.74 10.83 -1.07
C ALA A 111 14.07 11.06 -1.84
N SER A 112 14.32 10.29 -2.91
CA SER A 112 15.53 10.42 -3.72
C SER A 112 15.63 11.76 -4.43
N LYS A 113 14.50 12.31 -4.82
CA LYS A 113 14.39 13.64 -5.44
C LYS A 113 14.36 14.78 -4.41
N LYS A 114 14.57 14.47 -3.13
CA LYS A 114 14.54 15.41 -1.99
C LYS A 114 13.21 16.18 -1.83
N ARG A 115 12.12 15.64 -2.33
CA ARG A 115 10.78 16.22 -2.22
C ARG A 115 10.17 15.97 -0.84
N LEU A 116 10.47 14.80 -0.26
CA LEU A 116 10.11 14.49 1.11
C LEU A 116 11.38 14.46 1.96
N ALA A 117 11.47 15.40 2.89
CA ALA A 117 12.61 15.50 3.80
C ALA A 117 12.42 14.64 5.06
N GLY A 118 13.47 14.44 5.82
CA GLY A 118 13.41 13.80 7.13
C GLY A 118 13.03 12.33 7.08
N LYS A 119 11.76 12.00 7.38
CA LYS A 119 11.25 10.62 7.52
C LYS A 119 10.11 10.35 6.53
N PRO A 120 10.42 10.16 5.23
CA PRO A 120 9.42 10.10 4.17
C PRO A 120 8.36 9.00 4.37
N TYR A 121 8.73 7.81 4.81
CA TYR A 121 7.77 6.73 5.06
C TYR A 121 6.88 7.00 6.27
N LYS A 122 7.46 7.53 7.36
CA LYS A 122 6.71 7.91 8.55
C LYS A 122 5.71 9.01 8.25
N ASN A 123 6.14 10.08 7.59
CA ASN A 123 5.31 11.24 7.28
C ASN A 123 4.17 10.87 6.31
N THR A 124 4.47 10.06 5.28
CA THR A 124 3.45 9.53 4.39
C THR A 124 2.45 8.64 5.13
N ALA A 125 2.90 7.73 5.98
CA ALA A 125 2.01 6.89 6.79
C ALA A 125 1.14 7.72 7.73
N GLN A 126 1.69 8.78 8.35
CA GLN A 126 0.96 9.71 9.20
C GLN A 126 -0.17 10.41 8.44
N MET A 127 0.10 10.85 7.22
CA MET A 127 -0.90 11.49 6.36
C MET A 127 -1.98 10.48 5.93
N LEU A 128 -1.56 9.35 5.36
CA LEU A 128 -2.47 8.33 4.82
C LEU A 128 -3.36 7.70 5.91
N SER A 129 -2.83 7.51 7.12
CA SER A 129 -3.58 6.94 8.24
C SER A 129 -4.81 7.75 8.62
N LYS A 130 -4.79 9.07 8.41
CA LYS A 130 -5.95 9.95 8.62
C LYS A 130 -7.11 9.63 7.66
N LYS A 131 -6.83 8.95 6.54
CA LYS A 131 -7.81 8.59 5.51
C LYS A 131 -8.19 7.11 5.53
N LEU A 132 -7.56 6.31 6.39
CA LEU A 132 -7.88 4.90 6.52
C LEU A 132 -9.24 4.73 7.22
N SER A 133 -10.09 3.86 6.68
CA SER A 133 -11.34 3.45 7.35
C SER A 133 -11.03 2.61 8.59
N PRO A 134 -11.94 2.49 9.56
CA PRO A 134 -11.69 1.74 10.80
C PRO A 134 -11.25 0.29 10.59
N ASN A 135 -11.73 -0.35 9.53
CA ASN A 135 -11.36 -1.72 9.16
C ASN A 135 -10.44 -1.77 7.93
N GLY A 136 -9.91 -0.62 7.50
CA GLY A 136 -9.09 -0.52 6.32
C GLY A 136 -7.66 -1.00 6.51
N ILE A 137 -6.99 -1.24 5.39
CA ILE A 137 -5.59 -1.67 5.32
C ILE A 137 -4.80 -0.66 4.49
N MET A 138 -3.65 -0.27 5.01
CA MET A 138 -2.66 0.54 4.31
C MET A 138 -1.46 -0.33 3.91
N LEU A 139 -1.17 -0.40 2.61
CA LEU A 139 0.01 -1.02 2.04
C LEU A 139 1.04 0.04 1.68
N ILE A 140 2.22 -0.06 2.24
CA ILE A 140 3.40 0.68 1.81
C ILE A 140 4.42 -0.33 1.30
N GLU A 141 4.73 -0.24 0.01
CA GLU A 141 5.68 -1.10 -0.68
C GLU A 141 6.77 -0.25 -1.32
N ASP A 142 8.00 -0.78 -1.34
CA ASP A 142 9.08 -0.13 -2.05
C ASP A 142 10.16 -1.13 -2.52
N VAL A 143 11.10 -0.63 -3.31
CA VAL A 143 12.21 -1.40 -3.87
C VAL A 143 13.28 -1.73 -2.82
N THR A 144 14.07 -2.77 -3.07
CA THR A 144 15.14 -3.19 -2.14
C THR A 144 16.52 -2.76 -2.64
N VAL A 145 16.69 -1.47 -2.88
CA VAL A 145 17.96 -0.88 -3.32
C VAL A 145 18.53 0.07 -2.26
N LYS A 146 19.75 0.54 -2.46
CA LYS A 146 20.31 1.63 -1.66
C LYS A 146 19.93 2.97 -2.31
N ASN A 147 19.52 3.91 -1.48
CA ASN A 147 19.30 5.30 -1.84
C ASN A 147 20.16 6.18 -0.93
N ASN A 148 21.03 7.01 -1.52
CA ASN A 148 21.95 7.88 -0.78
C ASN A 148 22.77 7.15 0.30
N GLY A 149 23.19 5.91 0.03
CA GLY A 149 23.94 5.07 0.96
C GLY A 149 23.12 4.27 1.95
N GLU A 150 21.86 4.58 2.13
CA GLU A 150 20.93 3.87 3.00
C GLU A 150 20.17 2.77 2.24
N PHE A 151 19.96 1.64 2.91
CA PHE A 151 19.20 0.54 2.33
C PHE A 151 17.71 0.76 2.59
N ILE A 152 16.93 1.00 1.53
CA ILE A 152 15.50 1.34 1.61
C ILE A 152 14.70 0.44 2.55
N PRO A 153 14.84 -0.91 2.53
CA PRO A 153 14.14 -1.76 3.48
C PRO A 153 14.39 -1.43 4.95
N VAL A 154 15.59 -0.99 5.30
CA VAL A 154 15.93 -0.60 6.67
C VAL A 154 15.26 0.72 7.02
N THR A 155 15.35 1.71 6.13
CA THR A 155 14.73 3.03 6.32
C THR A 155 13.21 2.90 6.46
N LEU A 156 12.54 2.23 5.49
CA LEU A 156 11.11 1.96 5.52
C LEU A 156 10.69 1.30 6.85
N ASN A 157 11.42 0.24 7.24
CA ASN A 157 11.10 -0.50 8.45
C ASN A 157 11.26 0.34 9.71
N THR A 158 12.34 1.10 9.82
CA THR A 158 12.62 1.95 10.97
C THR A 158 11.57 3.04 11.12
N GLU A 159 11.28 3.75 10.04
CA GLU A 159 10.34 4.87 10.05
C GLU A 159 8.89 4.41 10.31
N LEU A 160 8.45 3.29 9.71
CA LEU A 160 7.12 2.74 9.99
C LEU A 160 7.00 2.16 11.41
N ASN A 161 8.09 1.65 12.00
CA ASN A 161 8.10 1.28 13.42
C ASN A 161 7.94 2.52 14.33
N GLU A 162 8.59 3.62 13.99
CA GLU A 162 8.40 4.88 14.72
C GLU A 162 6.97 5.39 14.60
N PHE A 163 6.40 5.37 13.37
CA PHE A 163 4.99 5.73 13.17
C PHE A 163 4.07 4.92 14.10
N ILE A 164 4.22 3.60 14.15
CA ILE A 164 3.39 2.74 15.00
C ILE A 164 3.62 2.99 16.48
N LYS A 165 4.86 3.26 16.88
CA LYS A 165 5.19 3.60 18.28
C LYS A 165 4.51 4.89 18.73
N GLU A 166 4.45 5.89 17.88
CA GLU A 166 3.80 7.17 18.15
C GLU A 166 2.27 7.12 18.01
N ASN A 167 1.77 6.14 17.28
CA ASN A 167 0.34 5.95 17.00
C ASN A 167 -0.12 4.56 17.47
N PRO A 168 -0.33 4.33 18.78
CA PRO A 168 -0.57 3.00 19.35
C PRO A 168 -1.88 2.35 18.90
N ASN A 169 -2.78 3.12 18.27
CA ASN A 169 -4.00 2.61 17.66
C ASN A 169 -3.75 1.85 16.35
N PHE A 170 -2.54 1.95 15.78
CA PHE A 170 -2.14 1.24 14.58
C PHE A 170 -1.25 0.04 14.90
N VAL A 171 -1.19 -0.90 13.98
CA VAL A 171 -0.38 -2.12 14.09
C VAL A 171 0.06 -2.57 12.71
N THR A 172 1.23 -3.21 12.63
CA THR A 172 1.64 -3.96 11.43
C THR A 172 0.90 -5.30 11.41
N LEU A 173 0.15 -5.57 10.36
CA LEU A 173 -0.46 -6.88 10.10
C LEU A 173 0.55 -7.82 9.46
N LEU A 174 1.22 -7.36 8.40
CA LEU A 174 2.25 -8.08 7.66
C LEU A 174 3.46 -7.16 7.37
N PRO A 175 4.67 -7.70 7.37
CA PRO A 175 5.05 -9.02 7.86
C PRO A 175 4.74 -9.15 9.34
N MET A 176 4.37 -10.36 9.73
CA MET A 176 4.14 -10.62 11.15
C MET A 176 5.45 -10.50 11.89
N SER A 177 5.49 -9.53 12.79
CA SER A 177 6.67 -9.32 13.63
C SER A 177 6.92 -10.54 14.49
N CYS A 178 8.18 -10.76 14.87
CA CYS A 178 8.62 -11.80 15.81
C CYS A 178 7.93 -11.75 17.19
N LYS A 179 7.06 -10.78 17.46
CA LYS A 179 6.25 -10.70 18.69
C LYS A 179 5.45 -11.96 18.96
N ARG A 180 5.06 -12.71 17.91
CA ARG A 180 4.35 -13.99 18.07
C ARG A 180 5.24 -15.09 18.65
N ASN A 181 6.53 -15.09 18.35
CA ASN A 181 7.44 -16.12 18.85
C ASN A 181 8.10 -15.72 20.16
N GLY A 182 7.65 -14.64 20.82
CA GLY A 182 8.23 -14.17 22.07
C GLY A 182 9.66 -13.62 21.95
N ASN A 183 10.26 -13.66 20.78
CA ASN A 183 11.62 -13.20 20.55
C ASN A 183 11.67 -11.70 20.27
N LYS A 184 12.45 -10.97 21.04
CA LYS A 184 12.78 -9.58 20.74
C LYS A 184 13.75 -9.55 19.56
N CYS A 185 13.26 -9.30 18.36
CA CYS A 185 14.12 -9.10 17.21
C CYS A 185 14.79 -7.72 17.31
N SER A 186 16.11 -7.70 17.44
CA SER A 186 16.91 -6.47 17.46
C SER A 186 17.19 -5.90 16.05
N LYS A 187 16.86 -6.67 15.01
CA LYS A 187 17.17 -6.34 13.61
C LYS A 187 15.93 -5.92 12.87
N GLY A 188 15.17 -5.00 13.20
CA GLY A 188 13.99 -4.52 12.48
C GLY A 188 13.44 -5.49 11.42
N CYS A 189 12.19 -5.93 11.54
CA CYS A 189 11.61 -6.86 10.56
C CYS A 189 11.24 -6.14 9.29
N PHE A 190 11.89 -6.44 8.19
CA PHE A 190 11.40 -6.14 6.87
C PHE A 190 11.14 -7.45 6.12
N PHE A 191 10.05 -7.49 5.39
CA PHE A 191 9.74 -8.60 4.52
C PHE A 191 10.25 -8.25 3.12
N LYS A 192 11.01 -9.18 2.55
CA LYS A 192 11.56 -9.05 1.20
C LYS A 192 11.00 -10.16 0.35
N GLU A 193 10.27 -9.78 -0.69
CA GLU A 193 9.78 -10.70 -1.71
C GLU A 193 10.58 -10.54 -3.00
N GLU A 194 10.74 -11.65 -3.70
CA GLU A 194 11.32 -11.70 -5.03
C GLU A 194 10.22 -12.06 -6.03
N ILE A 195 9.96 -11.14 -6.96
CA ILE A 195 8.94 -11.30 -7.99
C ILE A 195 9.66 -11.47 -9.32
N LYS A 196 9.40 -12.58 -10.01
CA LYS A 196 9.87 -12.77 -11.38
C LYS A 196 9.04 -11.88 -12.31
N VAL A 197 9.72 -11.04 -13.07
CA VAL A 197 9.09 -10.13 -14.02
C VAL A 197 9.68 -10.32 -15.41
N LYS A 198 8.83 -10.16 -16.43
CA LYS A 198 9.23 -10.11 -17.82
C LYS A 198 8.92 -8.71 -18.37
N HIS A 199 9.89 -8.12 -19.04
CA HIS A 199 9.71 -6.81 -19.68
C HIS A 199 10.54 -6.75 -20.98
N SER A 200 10.33 -5.72 -21.79
CA SER A 200 10.93 -5.59 -23.13
C SER A 200 12.47 -5.63 -23.17
N ARG A 201 13.13 -5.35 -22.06
CA ARG A 201 14.59 -5.35 -21.96
C ARG A 201 15.17 -6.66 -21.43
N LYS A 202 14.34 -7.48 -20.74
CA LYS A 202 14.81 -8.70 -20.08
C LYS A 202 13.66 -9.67 -19.86
N ASP A 203 13.81 -10.90 -20.36
CA ASP A 203 12.78 -11.92 -20.27
C ASP A 203 12.66 -12.55 -18.87
N ASN A 204 13.74 -12.57 -18.11
CA ASN A 204 13.80 -13.12 -16.76
C ASN A 204 14.48 -12.13 -15.84
N ASP A 205 13.73 -11.18 -15.31
CA ASP A 205 14.21 -10.27 -14.29
C ASP A 205 13.59 -10.60 -12.95
N ILE A 206 14.25 -10.18 -11.87
CA ILE A 206 13.77 -10.35 -10.50
C ILE A 206 13.61 -8.97 -9.88
N SER A 207 12.37 -8.59 -9.66
CA SER A 207 12.07 -7.41 -8.83
C SER A 207 12.07 -7.83 -7.37
N LYS A 208 12.81 -7.13 -6.53
CA LYS A 208 12.84 -7.33 -5.09
C LYS A 208 12.12 -6.20 -4.42
N ILE A 209 11.12 -6.52 -3.64
CA ILE A 209 10.29 -5.55 -2.94
C ILE A 209 10.35 -5.75 -1.43
N VAL A 210 10.11 -4.69 -0.71
CA VAL A 210 9.84 -4.67 0.74
C VAL A 210 8.49 -4.03 0.96
N TYR A 211 7.70 -4.54 1.90
CA TYR A 211 6.38 -3.99 2.15
C TYR A 211 5.95 -4.06 3.62
N ARG A 212 4.96 -3.25 3.96
CA ARG A 212 4.22 -3.29 5.21
C ARG A 212 2.74 -3.12 4.96
N PHE A 213 1.96 -4.03 5.56
CA PHE A 213 0.52 -3.84 5.75
C PHE A 213 0.29 -3.30 7.16
N ILE A 214 -0.33 -2.14 7.24
CA ILE A 214 -0.64 -1.44 8.48
C ILE A 214 -2.16 -1.27 8.56
N SER A 215 -2.72 -1.43 9.75
CA SER A 215 -4.14 -1.22 10.00
C SER A 215 -4.39 -0.72 11.42
N HIS A 216 -5.63 -0.38 11.72
CA HIS A 216 -6.05 -0.15 13.09
C HIS A 216 -5.94 -1.43 13.92
N ARG A 217 -5.56 -1.29 15.20
CA ARG A 217 -5.32 -2.42 16.11
C ARG A 217 -6.51 -3.37 16.25
N GLN A 218 -7.74 -2.85 16.15
CA GLN A 218 -8.96 -3.67 16.19
C GLN A 218 -9.03 -4.74 15.08
N VAL A 219 -8.41 -4.47 13.92
CA VAL A 219 -8.37 -5.40 12.79
C VAL A 219 -7.46 -6.61 13.08
N LEU A 220 -6.49 -6.46 13.98
CA LEU A 220 -5.58 -7.53 14.34
C LEU A 220 -6.32 -8.76 14.86
N ASN A 221 -7.36 -8.58 15.67
CA ASN A 221 -8.14 -9.70 16.24
C ASN A 221 -8.86 -10.48 15.13
N ILE A 222 -9.37 -9.78 14.12
CA ILE A 222 -10.03 -10.43 12.96
C ILE A 222 -9.00 -11.20 12.15
N PHE A 223 -7.85 -10.59 11.93
CA PHE A 223 -6.76 -11.18 11.18
C PHE A 223 -6.15 -12.41 11.88
N GLU A 224 -6.03 -12.37 13.21
CA GLU A 224 -5.53 -13.48 14.02
C GLU A 224 -6.49 -14.67 14.06
N SER A 225 -7.78 -14.43 14.03
CA SER A 225 -8.81 -15.48 14.01
C SER A 225 -8.91 -16.21 12.66
N SER A 226 -8.36 -15.64 11.59
CA SER A 226 -8.52 -16.16 10.23
C SER A 226 -7.57 -17.31 9.85
N ASN A 227 -6.69 -17.78 10.73
CA ASN A 227 -5.67 -18.81 10.47
C ASN A 227 -4.66 -18.51 9.33
N VAL A 228 -4.88 -17.46 8.53
CA VAL A 228 -3.99 -17.02 7.43
C VAL A 228 -2.59 -16.70 7.96
N VAL A 229 -2.52 -16.38 9.21
CA VAL A 229 -1.37 -15.81 9.87
C VAL A 229 -0.41 -16.87 10.43
N SER A 230 -0.87 -18.11 10.62
CA SER A 230 -0.07 -19.19 11.22
C SER A 230 1.06 -19.69 10.31
N ASN A 231 0.98 -19.46 9.00
CA ASN A 231 1.88 -20.02 8.00
C ASN A 231 2.93 -19.05 7.46
N ILE A 232 2.92 -17.79 7.90
CA ILE A 232 3.91 -16.81 7.43
C ILE A 232 5.18 -16.93 8.29
N GLN A 233 6.21 -17.53 7.71
CA GLN A 233 7.53 -17.63 8.35
C GLN A 233 8.30 -16.32 8.18
N CYS A 234 8.99 -15.91 9.25
CA CYS A 234 9.97 -14.83 9.17
C CYS A 234 11.13 -15.30 8.27
N LYS A 235 11.34 -14.61 7.15
CA LYS A 235 12.42 -14.92 6.18
C LYS A 235 13.72 -14.16 6.47
N ILE A 236 13.88 -13.62 7.67
CA ILE A 236 15.12 -12.97 8.09
C ILE A 236 16.00 -14.04 8.75
N ASN A 237 16.90 -14.57 8.00
CA ASN A 237 18.11 -15.28 8.48
C ASN A 237 19.33 -14.42 8.20
#